data_dde2e6cc2a6acbc6f829b6ef09d9939d
#
_entry.id   dde2e6cc2a6acbc6f829b6ef09d9939d
#
_cell.length_a   1.000
_cell.length_b   1.000
_cell.length_c   1.000
_cell.angle_alpha   90.00
_cell.angle_beta   90.00
_cell.angle_gamma   90.00
#
_symmetry.space_group_name_H-M   'P 1'
#
loop_
_entity.id
_entity.type
_entity.pdbx_description
1 polymer ?
#
loop_
_entity_poly.entity_id
_entity_poly.type
_entity_poly.pdbx_seq_one_letter_code
_entity_poly.pdbx_strand_id
1 'polypeptide(L)'
;MLKLSRKQFYNNHFSEIDKYTQPKGSVLHITSALGEEKFNQTSYDTLYIDSTKDLETQVVELEDKKYDLIVVTDIFEVFTDVYQFVKFFKNFLKKEGKILLTSINPKWNTLFKVFESVGLKRKSQINSYINPRKISNIFFSLNFEKIRSYNRQIFPFRIFGIGKFLNILLEISLGYFNLGIKTYFLYQLKEEVVKDYTKSIIVPAKNESGNLSELVNRIPKFFSEDLFISYFL
;
A
#
# COMPACT_ATOMS: atom_id res chain seq x y z
N MET A 1 -34.38 4.88 6.35
CA MET A 1 -33.61 4.83 5.12
C MET A 1 -32.13 4.80 5.47
N LEU A 2 -31.43 3.72 5.18
CA LEU A 2 -30.00 3.57 5.43
C LEU A 2 -29.24 4.46 4.46
N LYS A 3 -28.65 5.56 4.93
CA LYS A 3 -27.73 6.38 4.12
C LYS A 3 -26.30 6.08 4.56
N LEU A 4 -25.46 5.73 3.61
CA LEU A 4 -24.01 5.68 3.82
C LEU A 4 -23.54 7.09 4.19
N SER A 5 -23.09 7.28 5.42
CA SER A 5 -22.58 8.58 5.84
C SER A 5 -21.11 8.68 5.40
N ARG A 6 -20.89 9.16 4.17
CA ARG A 6 -19.55 9.37 3.60
C ARG A 6 -18.67 10.19 4.55
N LYS A 7 -19.19 11.30 5.07
CA LYS A 7 -18.48 12.15 6.03
C LYS A 7 -18.00 11.38 7.26
N GLN A 8 -18.86 10.55 7.87
CA GLN A 8 -18.48 9.79 9.06
C GLN A 8 -17.47 8.68 8.74
N PHE A 9 -17.61 8.05 7.56
CA PHE A 9 -16.67 7.05 7.07
C PHE A 9 -15.25 7.64 6.95
N TYR A 10 -15.12 8.80 6.32
CA TYR A 10 -13.81 9.46 6.18
C TYR A 10 -13.30 10.05 7.50
N ASN A 11 -14.14 10.59 8.35
CA ASN A 11 -13.71 11.05 9.68
C ASN A 11 -13.13 9.90 10.52
N ASN A 12 -13.75 8.73 10.50
CA ASN A 12 -13.20 7.55 11.17
C ASN A 12 -11.88 7.08 10.52
N HIS A 13 -11.80 7.16 9.19
CA HIS A 13 -10.61 6.83 8.43
C HIS A 13 -9.44 7.74 8.83
N PHE A 14 -9.65 9.03 8.87
CA PHE A 14 -8.61 9.99 9.25
C PHE A 14 -8.22 9.87 10.72
N SER A 15 -9.17 9.61 11.62
CA SER A 15 -8.87 9.32 13.02
C SER A 15 -7.99 8.06 13.19
N GLU A 16 -8.10 7.07 12.30
CA GLU A 16 -7.17 5.94 12.31
C GLU A 16 -5.78 6.32 11.82
N ILE A 17 -5.67 7.17 10.81
CA ILE A 17 -4.40 7.67 10.29
C ILE A 17 -3.67 8.50 11.34
N ASP A 18 -4.39 9.38 12.04
CA ASP A 18 -3.84 10.27 13.09
C ASP A 18 -3.13 9.52 14.22
N LYS A 19 -3.48 8.25 14.47
CA LYS A 19 -2.78 7.41 15.47
C LYS A 19 -1.31 7.14 15.12
N TYR A 20 -0.93 7.31 13.86
CA TYR A 20 0.43 7.06 13.37
C TYR A 20 1.22 8.33 13.13
N THR A 21 0.57 9.49 13.19
CA THR A 21 1.22 10.78 13.06
C THR A 21 1.82 11.20 14.38
N GLN A 22 3.11 11.53 14.39
CA GLN A 22 3.75 12.08 15.57
C GLN A 22 3.54 13.60 15.60
N PRO A 23 3.40 14.23 16.79
CA PRO A 23 3.11 15.67 16.91
C PRO A 23 4.13 16.59 16.24
N LYS A 24 5.36 16.12 16.01
CA LYS A 24 6.46 16.86 15.37
C LYS A 24 7.02 16.14 14.13
N GLY A 25 6.39 15.08 13.70
CA GLY A 25 6.83 14.31 12.52
C GLY A 25 6.42 14.99 11.22
N SER A 26 7.29 14.94 10.23
CA SER A 26 6.95 15.35 8.86
C SER A 26 6.10 14.25 8.20
N VAL A 27 4.93 14.62 7.71
CA VAL A 27 3.97 13.69 7.09
C VAL A 27 3.63 14.14 5.68
N LEU A 28 3.73 13.22 4.72
CA LEU A 28 3.23 13.41 3.37
C LEU A 28 1.97 12.57 3.19
N HIS A 29 0.87 13.20 2.84
CA HIS A 29 -0.37 12.51 2.46
C HIS A 29 -0.51 12.46 0.94
N ILE A 30 -0.55 11.28 0.39
CA ILE A 30 -0.71 11.03 -1.05
C ILE A 30 -2.09 10.44 -1.30
N THR A 31 -2.85 11.08 -2.16
CA THR A 31 -4.20 10.64 -2.51
C THR A 31 -4.48 10.84 -4.01
N SER A 32 -5.50 10.18 -4.52
CA SER A 32 -5.91 10.37 -5.91
C SER A 32 -6.53 11.74 -6.14
N ALA A 33 -6.18 12.38 -7.27
CA ALA A 33 -6.80 13.62 -7.72
C ALA A 33 -8.33 13.51 -7.92
N LEU A 34 -8.82 12.26 -8.10
CA LEU A 34 -10.26 11.96 -8.20
C LEU A 34 -10.95 11.86 -6.84
N GLY A 35 -10.20 11.94 -5.73
CA GLY A 35 -10.74 11.94 -4.37
C GLY A 35 -11.46 13.27 -4.08
N GLU A 36 -12.77 13.21 -3.81
CA GLU A 36 -13.57 14.42 -3.52
C GLU A 36 -13.36 14.96 -2.08
N GLU A 37 -12.65 14.25 -1.22
CA GLU A 37 -12.52 14.64 0.18
C GLU A 37 -11.12 15.11 0.49
N LYS A 38 -11.00 16.42 0.71
CA LYS A 38 -9.76 17.05 1.13
C LYS A 38 -9.49 16.72 2.60
N PHE A 39 -8.27 16.30 2.87
CA PHE A 39 -7.74 16.22 4.21
C PHE A 39 -7.58 17.63 4.75
N ASN A 40 -8.43 18.05 5.66
CA ASN A 40 -8.43 19.42 6.21
C ASN A 40 -7.44 19.58 7.38
N GLN A 41 -6.33 18.85 7.40
CA GLN A 41 -5.30 19.07 8.41
C GLN A 41 -4.18 19.95 7.81
N THR A 42 -4.02 21.12 8.39
CA THR A 42 -3.04 22.13 8.00
C THR A 42 -1.59 21.76 8.31
N SER A 43 -1.34 20.59 8.88
CA SER A 43 -0.03 20.14 9.37
C SER A 43 0.68 19.12 8.45
N TYR A 44 0.07 18.73 7.33
CA TYR A 44 0.65 17.74 6.42
C TYR A 44 0.86 18.30 5.03
N ASP A 45 1.97 17.93 4.40
CA ASP A 45 2.10 18.10 2.95
C ASP A 45 1.13 17.14 2.26
N THR A 46 0.32 17.63 1.33
CA THR A 46 -0.65 16.78 0.60
C THR A 46 -0.34 16.81 -0.89
N LEU A 47 -0.20 15.64 -1.47
CA LEU A 47 0.03 15.44 -2.89
C LEU A 47 -1.18 14.72 -3.52
N TYR A 48 -1.76 15.35 -4.52
CA TYR A 48 -2.82 14.76 -5.34
C TYR A 48 -2.22 14.17 -6.61
N ILE A 49 -2.31 12.85 -6.76
CA ILE A 49 -1.75 12.15 -7.92
C ILE A 49 -2.83 11.86 -8.94
N ASP A 50 -2.54 12.21 -10.18
CA ASP A 50 -3.26 11.81 -11.37
C ASP A 50 -2.59 10.58 -11.97
N SER A 51 -3.30 9.45 -12.00
CA SER A 51 -2.77 8.18 -12.50
C SER A 51 -2.47 8.16 -14.00
N THR A 52 -2.86 9.21 -14.73
CA THR A 52 -2.62 9.34 -16.17
C THR A 52 -1.34 10.12 -16.49
N LYS A 53 -0.68 10.71 -15.49
CA LYS A 53 0.54 11.52 -15.63
C LYS A 53 1.74 10.83 -15.00
N ASP A 54 2.93 11.17 -15.48
CA ASP A 54 4.18 10.68 -14.92
C ASP A 54 4.37 11.18 -13.47
N LEU A 55 4.82 10.30 -12.59
CA LEU A 55 5.02 10.62 -11.17
C LEU A 55 6.05 11.74 -10.97
N GLU A 56 7.12 11.74 -11.73
CA GLU A 56 8.20 12.71 -11.62
C GLU A 56 7.71 14.15 -11.84
N THR A 57 6.80 14.34 -12.78
CA THR A 57 6.25 15.69 -13.08
C THR A 57 5.32 16.22 -12.00
N GLN A 58 4.78 15.32 -11.16
CA GLN A 58 3.78 15.69 -10.14
C GLN A 58 4.39 15.98 -8.77
N VAL A 59 5.68 15.69 -8.58
CA VAL A 59 6.36 15.80 -7.27
C VAL A 59 7.41 16.89 -7.19
N VAL A 60 7.49 17.78 -8.20
CA VAL A 60 8.49 18.86 -8.25
C VAL A 60 8.53 19.70 -6.97
N GLU A 61 7.37 19.94 -6.33
CA GLU A 61 7.29 20.70 -5.08
C GLU A 61 7.84 19.95 -3.84
N LEU A 62 8.12 18.64 -3.98
CA LEU A 62 8.61 17.80 -2.89
C LEU A 62 10.12 17.56 -2.97
N GLU A 63 10.82 18.12 -3.97
CA GLU A 63 12.27 17.98 -4.13
C GLU A 63 12.97 18.34 -2.82
N ASP A 64 13.93 17.49 -2.40
CA ASP A 64 14.72 17.61 -1.16
C ASP A 64 13.98 17.37 0.16
N LYS A 65 12.65 17.16 0.16
CA LYS A 65 11.92 16.85 1.39
C LYS A 65 12.01 15.37 1.75
N LYS A 66 12.13 15.11 3.06
CA LYS A 66 12.10 13.75 3.63
C LYS A 66 11.04 13.68 4.73
N TYR A 67 10.34 12.57 4.77
CA TYR A 67 9.19 12.37 5.64
C TYR A 67 9.41 11.22 6.62
N ASP A 68 8.88 11.39 7.83
CA ASP A 68 8.83 10.33 8.85
C ASP A 68 7.71 9.34 8.54
N LEU A 69 6.63 9.82 7.93
CA LEU A 69 5.48 9.02 7.53
C LEU A 69 4.94 9.47 6.17
N ILE A 70 4.78 8.53 5.25
CA ILE A 70 4.02 8.71 4.02
C ILE A 70 2.70 7.96 4.15
N VAL A 71 1.59 8.68 4.05
CA VAL A 71 0.24 8.13 4.07
C VAL A 71 -0.29 8.04 2.66
N VAL A 72 -0.67 6.84 2.21
CA VAL A 72 -1.17 6.61 0.85
C VAL A 72 -2.61 6.14 0.92
N THR A 73 -3.54 6.97 0.43
CA THR A 73 -4.98 6.67 0.47
C THR A 73 -5.58 6.60 -0.92
N ASP A 74 -6.34 5.53 -1.17
CA ASP A 74 -7.17 5.36 -2.37
C ASP A 74 -6.43 5.46 -3.72
N ILE A 75 -5.10 5.31 -3.72
CA ILE A 75 -4.25 5.38 -4.91
C ILE A 75 -4.25 4.05 -5.67
N PHE A 76 -4.17 2.94 -4.96
CA PHE A 76 -3.96 1.65 -5.61
C PHE A 76 -5.22 1.06 -6.24
N GLU A 77 -6.35 1.68 -6.00
CA GLU A 77 -7.59 1.41 -6.74
C GLU A 77 -7.56 1.99 -8.17
N VAL A 78 -6.72 2.99 -8.41
CA VAL A 78 -6.60 3.69 -9.70
C VAL A 78 -5.22 3.56 -10.35
N PHE A 79 -4.18 3.32 -9.57
CA PHE A 79 -2.79 3.19 -10.03
C PHE A 79 -2.42 1.73 -10.24
N THR A 80 -1.95 1.37 -11.43
CA THR A 80 -1.71 -0.04 -11.80
C THR A 80 -0.33 -0.54 -11.38
N ASP A 81 0.70 0.31 -11.44
CA ASP A 81 2.07 -0.07 -11.11
C ASP A 81 2.45 0.31 -9.67
N VAL A 82 2.04 -0.53 -8.74
CA VAL A 82 2.34 -0.37 -7.31
C VAL A 82 3.83 -0.43 -7.03
N TYR A 83 4.60 -1.25 -7.78
CA TYR A 83 6.04 -1.39 -7.55
C TYR A 83 6.77 -0.08 -7.84
N GLN A 84 6.54 0.50 -9.02
CA GLN A 84 7.15 1.78 -9.40
C GLN A 84 6.72 2.91 -8.45
N PHE A 85 5.46 2.93 -8.05
CA PHE A 85 4.96 3.89 -7.07
C PHE A 85 5.72 3.82 -5.75
N VAL A 86 5.81 2.64 -5.14
CA VAL A 86 6.49 2.46 -3.84
C VAL A 86 7.99 2.72 -3.97
N LYS A 87 8.63 2.24 -5.05
CA LYS A 87 10.05 2.48 -5.35
C LYS A 87 10.35 3.98 -5.45
N PHE A 88 9.49 4.74 -6.12
CA PHE A 88 9.63 6.17 -6.27
C PHE A 88 9.51 6.90 -4.92
N PHE A 89 8.42 6.65 -4.18
CA PHE A 89 8.17 7.34 -2.91
C PHE A 89 9.08 6.86 -1.76
N LYS A 90 9.73 5.71 -1.87
CA LYS A 90 10.80 5.29 -0.95
C LYS A 90 11.88 6.36 -0.80
N ASN A 91 12.20 7.08 -1.88
CA ASN A 91 13.23 8.11 -1.89
C ASN A 91 12.85 9.34 -1.06
N PHE A 92 11.59 9.54 -0.71
CA PHE A 92 11.12 10.64 0.13
C PHE A 92 11.00 10.27 1.61
N LEU A 93 11.35 9.03 1.99
CA LEU A 93 11.39 8.61 3.38
C LEU A 93 12.71 8.98 4.04
N LYS A 94 12.61 9.34 5.33
CA LYS A 94 13.75 9.38 6.24
C LYS A 94 14.23 7.96 6.56
N LYS A 95 15.39 7.85 7.17
CA LYS A 95 15.86 6.59 7.78
C LYS A 95 14.80 6.09 8.76
N GLU A 96 14.46 4.80 8.69
CA GLU A 96 13.36 4.19 9.46
C GLU A 96 11.96 4.80 9.20
N GLY A 97 11.80 5.58 8.15
CA GLY A 97 10.52 6.16 7.76
C GLY A 97 9.47 5.08 7.47
N LYS A 98 8.21 5.43 7.62
CA LYS A 98 7.08 4.51 7.50
C LYS A 98 6.16 4.88 6.35
N ILE A 99 5.54 3.87 5.76
CA ILE A 99 4.43 4.05 4.81
C ILE A 99 3.18 3.43 5.42
N LEU A 100 2.15 4.25 5.58
CA LEU A 100 0.80 3.80 5.92
C LEU A 100 -0.04 3.76 4.66
N LEU A 101 -0.28 2.56 4.17
CA LEU A 101 -1.10 2.32 3.01
C LEU A 101 -2.53 1.96 3.43
N THR A 102 -3.52 2.53 2.74
CA THR A 102 -4.92 2.12 2.90
C THR A 102 -5.48 1.61 1.58
N SER A 103 -6.34 0.61 1.67
CA SER A 103 -7.00 -0.01 0.53
C SER A 103 -8.37 -0.52 0.93
N ILE A 104 -9.24 -0.71 -0.05
CA ILE A 104 -10.53 -1.36 0.17
C ILE A 104 -10.32 -2.87 0.29
N ASN A 105 -10.95 -3.46 1.29
CA ASN A 105 -10.88 -4.90 1.51
C ASN A 105 -11.59 -5.65 0.37
N PRO A 106 -10.89 -6.53 -0.36
CA PRO A 106 -11.46 -7.27 -1.49
C PRO A 106 -12.72 -8.10 -1.16
N LYS A 107 -12.89 -8.50 0.10
CA LYS A 107 -14.09 -9.23 0.56
C LYS A 107 -15.39 -8.47 0.33
N TRP A 108 -15.32 -7.14 0.26
CA TRP A 108 -16.49 -6.28 0.05
C TRP A 108 -16.85 -6.07 -1.42
N ASN A 109 -16.04 -6.55 -2.35
CA ASN A 109 -16.24 -6.32 -3.78
C ASN A 109 -17.64 -6.75 -4.26
N THR A 110 -18.03 -7.99 -3.92
CA THR A 110 -19.33 -8.52 -4.33
C THR A 110 -20.47 -7.70 -3.72
N LEU A 111 -20.36 -7.36 -2.45
CA LEU A 111 -21.39 -6.57 -1.76
C LEU A 111 -21.49 -5.15 -2.32
N PHE A 112 -20.38 -4.52 -2.67
CA PHE A 112 -20.38 -3.21 -3.31
C PHE A 112 -21.01 -3.23 -4.69
N LYS A 113 -20.79 -4.27 -5.50
CA LYS A 113 -21.46 -4.44 -6.79
C LYS A 113 -22.98 -4.57 -6.62
N VAL A 114 -23.44 -5.29 -5.59
CA VAL A 114 -24.86 -5.37 -5.27
C VAL A 114 -25.40 -4.00 -4.85
N PHE A 115 -24.69 -3.26 -4.00
CA PHE A 115 -25.11 -1.90 -3.61
C PHE A 115 -25.15 -0.92 -4.78
N GLU A 116 -24.25 -1.07 -5.74
CA GLU A 116 -24.24 -0.27 -6.97
C GLU A 116 -25.42 -0.62 -7.88
N SER A 117 -25.77 -1.92 -8.00
CA SER A 117 -26.88 -2.38 -8.84
C SER A 117 -28.24 -1.93 -8.32
N VAL A 118 -28.41 -1.85 -6.98
CA VAL A 118 -29.66 -1.38 -6.33
C VAL A 118 -29.66 0.13 -6.07
N GLY A 119 -28.66 0.88 -6.54
CA GLY A 119 -28.59 2.34 -6.39
C GLY A 119 -28.26 2.85 -4.99
N LEU A 120 -27.88 1.97 -4.07
CA LEU A 120 -27.46 2.36 -2.70
C LEU A 120 -26.05 2.96 -2.64
N LYS A 121 -25.24 2.69 -3.64
CA LYS A 121 -23.87 3.23 -3.82
C LYS A 121 -23.70 3.73 -5.25
N ARG A 122 -23.01 4.86 -5.41
CA ARG A 122 -22.59 5.32 -6.75
C ARG A 122 -21.59 4.33 -7.34
N LYS A 123 -21.64 4.15 -8.67
CA LYS A 123 -20.64 3.34 -9.39
C LYS A 123 -19.25 3.88 -9.07
N SER A 124 -18.39 3.00 -8.61
CA SER A 124 -17.00 3.36 -8.32
C SER A 124 -16.14 3.20 -9.57
N GLN A 125 -15.18 4.09 -9.73
CA GLN A 125 -14.15 3.98 -10.77
C GLN A 125 -12.99 3.07 -10.34
N ILE A 126 -13.25 2.15 -9.41
CA ILE A 126 -12.23 1.20 -8.92
C ILE A 126 -11.92 0.23 -10.05
N ASN A 127 -10.72 0.36 -10.60
CA ASN A 127 -10.26 -0.50 -11.70
C ASN A 127 -9.82 -1.88 -11.21
N SER A 128 -9.30 -1.96 -9.98
CA SER A 128 -8.85 -3.25 -9.43
C SER A 128 -8.83 -3.23 -7.90
N TYR A 129 -9.10 -4.39 -7.32
CA TYR A 129 -8.87 -4.65 -5.89
C TYR A 129 -7.52 -5.33 -5.77
N ILE A 130 -6.59 -4.68 -5.08
CA ILE A 130 -5.24 -5.23 -4.96
C ILE A 130 -5.22 -6.33 -3.89
N ASN A 131 -4.65 -7.47 -4.27
CA ASN A 131 -4.45 -8.56 -3.33
C ASN A 131 -3.44 -8.16 -2.23
N PRO A 132 -3.79 -8.24 -0.95
CA PRO A 132 -2.89 -7.90 0.17
C PRO A 132 -1.55 -8.63 0.15
N ARG A 133 -1.50 -9.87 -0.37
CA ARG A 133 -0.26 -10.63 -0.52
C ARG A 133 0.67 -10.01 -1.56
N LYS A 134 0.12 -9.56 -2.70
CA LYS A 134 0.91 -8.88 -3.74
C LYS A 134 1.52 -7.59 -3.21
N ILE A 135 0.75 -6.78 -2.48
CA ILE A 135 1.27 -5.57 -1.81
C ILE A 135 2.44 -5.93 -0.90
N SER A 136 2.25 -6.90 0.00
CA SER A 136 3.31 -7.30 0.95
C SER A 136 4.59 -7.76 0.24
N ASN A 137 4.48 -8.51 -0.86
CA ASN A 137 5.65 -8.95 -1.63
C ASN A 137 6.39 -7.78 -2.28
N ILE A 138 5.66 -6.80 -2.82
CA ILE A 138 6.27 -5.59 -3.41
C ILE A 138 7.03 -4.80 -2.34
N PHE A 139 6.41 -4.55 -1.20
CA PHE A 139 7.07 -3.83 -0.10
C PHE A 139 8.30 -4.58 0.40
N PHE A 140 8.21 -5.90 0.55
CA PHE A 140 9.33 -6.73 0.95
C PHE A 140 10.49 -6.68 -0.06
N SER A 141 10.20 -6.74 -1.37
CA SER A 141 11.23 -6.64 -2.42
C SER A 141 11.93 -5.27 -2.46
N LEU A 142 11.29 -4.22 -1.94
CA LEU A 142 11.82 -2.86 -1.81
C LEU A 142 12.47 -2.59 -0.45
N ASN A 143 12.76 -3.63 0.32
CA ASN A 143 13.40 -3.57 1.64
C ASN A 143 12.55 -2.91 2.74
N PHE A 144 11.23 -3.12 2.70
CA PHE A 144 10.35 -2.77 3.78
C PHE A 144 9.99 -4.00 4.62
N GLU A 145 9.73 -3.78 5.90
CA GLU A 145 9.09 -4.77 6.75
C GLU A 145 7.66 -4.35 7.10
N LYS A 146 6.79 -5.32 7.21
CA LYS A 146 5.42 -5.09 7.61
C LYS A 146 5.30 -5.05 9.13
N ILE A 147 5.02 -3.87 9.68
CA ILE A 147 4.82 -3.68 11.11
C ILE A 147 3.45 -4.16 11.53
N ARG A 148 2.41 -3.78 10.77
CA ARG A 148 1.02 -4.08 11.12
C ARG A 148 0.12 -4.13 9.90
N SER A 149 -0.93 -4.97 9.99
CA SER A 149 -2.02 -4.98 9.03
C SER A 149 -3.32 -5.30 9.78
N TYR A 150 -4.35 -4.52 9.53
CA TYR A 150 -5.66 -4.71 10.16
C TYR A 150 -6.76 -4.06 9.34
N ASN A 151 -8.01 -4.45 9.62
CA ASN A 151 -9.18 -3.89 8.96
C ASN A 151 -10.01 -3.09 9.95
N ARG A 152 -10.66 -2.05 9.46
CA ARG A 152 -11.58 -1.20 10.22
C ARG A 152 -12.85 -0.93 9.43
N GLN A 153 -13.85 -0.42 10.14
CA GLN A 153 -15.13 0.01 9.60
C GLN A 153 -15.93 -1.16 9.01
N ILE A 154 -16.42 -2.03 9.89
CA ILE A 154 -17.29 -3.13 9.48
C ILE A 154 -18.68 -2.59 9.13
N PHE A 155 -19.14 -1.55 9.84
CA PHE A 155 -20.46 -0.96 9.67
C PHE A 155 -20.39 0.54 9.35
N PRO A 156 -20.37 0.92 8.05
CA PRO A 156 -20.22 2.32 7.64
C PRO A 156 -21.52 3.10 7.62
N PHE A 157 -22.65 2.49 8.07
CA PHE A 157 -23.97 3.08 7.94
C PHE A 157 -24.34 3.96 9.14
N ARG A 158 -25.01 5.07 8.86
CA ARG A 158 -25.59 5.92 9.88
C ARG A 158 -27.03 5.46 10.14
N ILE A 159 -27.29 4.88 11.31
CA ILE A 159 -28.63 4.53 11.77
C ILE A 159 -28.92 5.38 13.00
N PHE A 160 -29.80 6.39 12.90
CA PHE A 160 -30.29 7.19 14.01
C PHE A 160 -29.24 7.61 15.06
N GLY A 161 -28.00 7.86 14.66
CA GLY A 161 -26.91 8.23 15.57
C GLY A 161 -26.16 7.06 16.24
N ILE A 162 -26.68 5.85 16.25
CA ILE A 162 -26.06 4.68 16.91
C ILE A 162 -25.07 3.92 16.02
N GLY A 163 -24.93 4.30 14.74
CA GLY A 163 -24.05 3.60 13.79
C GLY A 163 -22.58 3.53 14.24
N LYS A 164 -22.08 4.56 14.95
CA LYS A 164 -20.73 4.55 15.52
C LYS A 164 -20.58 3.48 16.60
N PHE A 165 -21.56 3.37 17.50
CA PHE A 165 -21.57 2.37 18.56
C PHE A 165 -21.67 0.94 17.98
N LEU A 166 -22.57 0.74 17.02
CA LEU A 166 -22.68 -0.54 16.30
C LEU A 166 -21.37 -0.93 15.59
N ASN A 167 -20.70 0.03 14.97
CA ASN A 167 -19.40 -0.27 14.33
C ASN A 167 -18.37 -0.71 15.37
N ILE A 168 -18.26 -0.05 16.50
CA ILE A 168 -17.34 -0.43 17.59
C ILE A 168 -17.69 -1.84 18.11
N LEU A 169 -18.95 -2.12 18.37
CA LEU A 169 -19.39 -3.43 18.84
C LEU A 169 -19.05 -4.54 17.84
N LEU A 170 -19.33 -4.30 16.55
CA LEU A 170 -19.00 -5.24 15.48
C LEU A 170 -17.48 -5.41 15.27
N GLU A 171 -16.71 -4.34 15.42
CA GLU A 171 -15.24 -4.44 15.36
C GLU A 171 -14.66 -5.27 16.50
N ILE A 172 -15.21 -5.17 17.70
CA ILE A 172 -14.81 -5.99 18.85
C ILE A 172 -15.19 -7.46 18.63
N SER A 173 -16.43 -7.73 18.22
CA SER A 173 -16.96 -9.10 18.10
C SER A 173 -16.49 -9.82 16.83
N LEU A 174 -16.40 -9.13 15.70
CA LEU A 174 -16.10 -9.70 14.39
C LEU A 174 -14.73 -9.29 13.83
N GLY A 175 -13.95 -8.51 14.57
CA GLY A 175 -12.62 -8.03 14.12
C GLY A 175 -11.66 -9.16 13.74
N TYR A 176 -11.76 -10.31 14.41
CA TYR A 176 -10.98 -11.51 14.10
C TYR A 176 -11.18 -12.00 12.65
N PHE A 177 -12.37 -11.85 12.09
CA PHE A 177 -12.69 -12.29 10.72
C PHE A 177 -12.19 -11.36 9.62
N ASN A 178 -11.54 -10.25 9.99
CA ASN A 178 -11.03 -9.26 9.03
C ASN A 178 -12.11 -8.78 8.04
N LEU A 179 -13.28 -8.40 8.58
CA LEU A 179 -14.45 -7.97 7.80
C LEU A 179 -14.53 -6.45 7.61
N GLY A 180 -13.60 -5.66 8.13
CA GLY A 180 -13.59 -4.21 7.92
C GLY A 180 -13.48 -3.84 6.44
N ILE A 181 -14.14 -2.75 6.05
CA ILE A 181 -14.15 -2.24 4.66
C ILE A 181 -12.79 -1.70 4.25
N LYS A 182 -12.14 -0.96 5.14
CA LYS A 182 -10.79 -0.42 4.92
C LYS A 182 -9.74 -1.32 5.56
N THR A 183 -8.74 -1.66 4.79
CA THR A 183 -7.52 -2.34 5.23
C THR A 183 -6.41 -1.31 5.37
N TYR A 184 -5.70 -1.37 6.47
CA TYR A 184 -4.54 -0.53 6.79
C TYR A 184 -3.31 -1.41 6.83
N PHE A 185 -2.25 -1.00 6.13
CA PHE A 185 -0.96 -1.65 6.13
C PHE A 185 0.10 -0.65 6.54
N LEU A 186 0.80 -0.92 7.62
CA LEU A 186 1.94 -0.13 8.05
C LEU A 186 3.22 -0.88 7.72
N TYR A 187 4.04 -0.26 6.92
CA TYR A 187 5.38 -0.74 6.55
C TYR A 187 6.43 0.23 7.06
N GLN A 188 7.58 -0.29 7.44
CA GLN A 188 8.76 0.49 7.81
C GLN A 188 9.91 0.15 6.90
N LEU A 189 10.65 1.17 6.47
CA LEU A 189 11.88 0.98 5.72
C LEU A 189 12.93 0.35 6.64
N LYS A 190 13.48 -0.78 6.22
CA LYS A 190 14.58 -1.43 6.96
C LYS A 190 15.87 -0.65 6.76
N GLU A 191 16.67 -0.58 7.81
CA GLU A 191 18.07 -0.20 7.64
C GLU A 191 18.76 -1.23 6.71
N GLU A 192 19.49 -0.73 5.72
CA GLU A 192 20.39 -1.57 4.95
C GLU A 192 21.57 -1.92 5.86
N VAL A 193 21.45 -3.05 6.54
CA VAL A 193 22.64 -3.65 7.15
C VAL A 193 23.43 -4.22 5.98
N VAL A 194 24.51 -3.54 5.62
CA VAL A 194 25.49 -4.07 4.66
C VAL A 194 26.12 -5.29 5.34
N LYS A 195 25.50 -6.45 5.14
CA LYS A 195 26.13 -7.72 5.46
C LYS A 195 26.79 -8.19 4.18
N ASP A 196 28.04 -8.57 4.27
CA ASP A 196 28.67 -9.37 3.23
C ASP A 196 27.94 -10.70 3.12
N TYR A 197 26.97 -10.75 2.21
CA TYR A 197 26.27 -11.97 1.91
C TYR A 197 27.00 -12.70 0.80
N THR A 198 27.36 -13.95 1.03
CA THR A 198 27.61 -14.87 -0.07
C THR A 198 26.28 -15.09 -0.81
N LYS A 199 26.28 -14.84 -2.10
CA LYS A 199 25.10 -15.02 -2.95
C LYS A 199 25.30 -16.27 -3.79
N SER A 200 24.28 -17.13 -3.83
CA SER A 200 24.27 -18.30 -4.71
C SER A 200 23.15 -18.15 -5.74
N ILE A 201 23.47 -18.37 -7.00
CA ILE A 201 22.46 -18.45 -8.07
C ILE A 201 22.26 -19.92 -8.39
N ILE A 202 21.06 -20.41 -8.17
CA ILE A 202 20.68 -21.79 -8.49
C ILE A 202 19.88 -21.76 -9.79
N VAL A 203 20.42 -22.37 -10.84
CA VAL A 203 19.75 -22.50 -12.13
C VAL A 203 19.31 -23.96 -12.29
N PRO A 204 18.01 -24.27 -12.18
CA PRO A 204 17.52 -25.61 -12.45
C PRO A 204 17.61 -25.86 -13.97
N ALA A 205 18.48 -26.77 -14.39
CA ALA A 205 18.64 -27.15 -15.79
C ALA A 205 18.53 -28.68 -15.91
N LYS A 206 17.69 -29.15 -16.83
CA LYS A 206 17.58 -30.57 -17.19
C LYS A 206 17.62 -30.70 -18.70
N ASN A 207 18.63 -31.41 -19.21
CA ASN A 207 18.88 -31.58 -20.66
C ASN A 207 19.12 -30.26 -21.42
N GLU A 208 19.69 -29.25 -20.76
CA GLU A 208 19.90 -27.89 -21.29
C GLU A 208 21.38 -27.60 -21.62
N SER A 209 22.17 -28.62 -21.93
CA SER A 209 23.62 -28.49 -22.16
C SER A 209 23.98 -27.43 -23.21
N GLY A 210 23.13 -27.24 -24.24
CA GLY A 210 23.33 -26.24 -25.29
C GLY A 210 23.09 -24.79 -24.86
N ASN A 211 22.27 -24.56 -23.83
CA ASN A 211 21.85 -23.23 -23.40
C ASN A 211 22.61 -22.74 -22.17
N LEU A 212 23.30 -23.63 -21.44
CA LEU A 212 24.00 -23.31 -20.20
C LEU A 212 25.09 -22.24 -20.39
N SER A 213 25.88 -22.32 -21.45
CA SER A 213 26.97 -21.38 -21.72
C SER A 213 26.42 -19.97 -21.95
N GLU A 214 25.34 -19.83 -22.70
CA GLU A 214 24.72 -18.55 -22.96
C GLU A 214 24.08 -17.96 -21.69
N LEU A 215 23.45 -18.80 -20.88
CA LEU A 215 22.81 -18.40 -19.62
C LEU A 215 23.85 -17.91 -18.61
N VAL A 216 24.98 -18.60 -18.46
CA VAL A 216 26.09 -18.17 -17.59
C VAL A 216 26.64 -16.82 -18.02
N ASN A 217 26.77 -16.57 -19.33
CA ASN A 217 27.24 -15.29 -19.85
C ASN A 217 26.26 -14.13 -19.62
N ARG A 218 24.99 -14.41 -19.43
CA ARG A 218 23.94 -13.41 -19.10
C ARG A 218 23.84 -13.10 -17.62
N ILE A 219 24.52 -13.86 -16.74
CA ILE A 219 24.56 -13.56 -15.31
C ILE A 219 25.26 -12.21 -15.10
N PRO A 220 24.62 -11.24 -14.44
CA PRO A 220 25.25 -9.95 -14.20
C PRO A 220 26.56 -10.08 -13.42
N LYS A 221 27.60 -9.40 -13.86
CA LYS A 221 28.96 -9.42 -13.27
C LYS A 221 29.07 -8.66 -11.94
N PHE A 222 28.03 -8.55 -11.13
CA PHE A 222 28.15 -7.96 -9.77
C PHE A 222 28.71 -8.96 -8.75
N PHE A 223 28.97 -10.17 -9.16
CA PHE A 223 29.57 -11.19 -8.32
C PHE A 223 31.07 -11.16 -8.60
N SER A 224 31.83 -10.64 -7.65
CA SER A 224 33.28 -10.72 -7.66
C SER A 224 33.71 -12.20 -7.59
N GLU A 225 34.57 -12.57 -8.44
CA GLU A 225 35.61 -13.60 -8.51
C GLU A 225 35.30 -15.08 -8.16
N ASP A 226 34.28 -15.45 -7.40
CA ASP A 226 34.05 -16.86 -7.07
C ASP A 226 32.72 -17.40 -7.61
N LEU A 227 32.63 -17.59 -8.92
CA LEU A 227 31.50 -18.30 -9.53
C LEU A 227 31.79 -19.81 -9.50
N PHE A 228 31.30 -20.52 -8.49
CA PHE A 228 31.33 -21.97 -8.49
C PHE A 228 30.13 -22.51 -9.27
N ILE A 229 30.39 -23.13 -10.42
CA ILE A 229 29.37 -23.84 -11.19
C ILE A 229 29.44 -25.31 -10.83
N SER A 230 28.46 -25.84 -10.13
CA SER A 230 28.32 -27.29 -9.91
C SER A 230 27.23 -27.85 -10.82
N TYR A 231 27.57 -28.87 -11.59
CA TYR A 231 26.65 -29.59 -12.45
C TYR A 231 26.17 -30.83 -11.69
N PHE A 232 24.85 -31.02 -11.65
CA PHE A 232 24.26 -32.30 -11.31
C PHE A 232 23.82 -32.97 -12.63
N LEU A 233 24.47 -34.04 -12.99
CA LEU A 233 24.10 -34.90 -14.12
C LEU A 233 22.89 -35.78 -13.76
#